data_e374d2d8621962d8f049b4daea7f37f0
#
_entry.id   e374d2d8621962d8f049b4daea7f37f0
#
_cell.length_a   1.000
_cell.length_b   1.000
_cell.length_c   1.000
_cell.angle_alpha   90.00
_cell.angle_beta   90.00
_cell.angle_gamma   90.00
#
_symmetry.space_group_name_H-M   'P 1'
#
loop_
_entity.id
_entity.type
_entity.pdbx_description
1 polymer ?
#
loop_
_entity_poly.entity_id
_entity_poly.type
_entity_poly.pdbx_seq_one_letter_code
_entity_poly.pdbx_strand_id
1 'polypeptide(L)'
;MKNKIKTFLLIITCVLIFTGCFKRDNMEGINIITTVYPLEYISTRLYGDNSVINSIYPDGINIQEYKISSKEYKDFSKQDLFIYNGLTTDRDIALKLLNKNKDILIMDANFGMEFQYGIEELWLNPSNLLMISQNIKNSLSELIDSKYIKDEINSSYEELKVELSELDADIKLLSENAKNKTIVVASKSLQYLNKYGFDVIFIDDTTETENNIAKVKKLI
;
A
#
# COMPACT_ATOMS: atom_id res chain seq x y z
N MET A 1 -12.54 35.85 -53.26
CA MET A 1 -12.58 36.23 -51.82
C MET A 1 -13.57 35.39 -50.99
N LYS A 2 -14.82 35.22 -51.41
CA LYS A 2 -15.87 34.47 -50.65
C LYS A 2 -15.48 33.02 -50.27
N ASN A 3 -14.78 32.26 -51.14
CA ASN A 3 -14.39 30.90 -50.85
C ASN A 3 -13.25 30.80 -49.83
N LYS A 4 -12.29 31.73 -49.80
CA LYS A 4 -11.21 31.76 -48.82
C LYS A 4 -11.76 32.09 -47.41
N ILE A 5 -12.78 32.93 -47.33
CA ILE A 5 -13.45 33.23 -46.07
C ILE A 5 -14.24 32.03 -45.54
N LYS A 6 -14.92 31.28 -46.41
CA LYS A 6 -15.63 30.05 -46.03
C LYS A 6 -14.65 28.97 -45.52
N THR A 7 -13.51 28.78 -46.21
CA THR A 7 -12.47 27.83 -45.76
C THR A 7 -11.86 28.26 -44.44
N PHE A 8 -11.58 29.52 -44.23
CA PHE A 8 -11.07 30.06 -42.98
C PHE A 8 -12.06 29.89 -41.81
N LEU A 9 -13.36 30.15 -42.07
CA LEU A 9 -14.42 29.94 -41.08
C LEU A 9 -14.54 28.42 -40.71
N LEU A 10 -14.44 27.54 -41.71
CA LEU A 10 -14.49 26.08 -41.49
C LEU A 10 -13.32 25.58 -40.61
N ILE A 11 -12.11 26.11 -40.86
CA ILE A 11 -10.93 25.78 -40.06
C ILE A 11 -11.09 26.25 -38.61
N ILE A 12 -11.59 27.47 -38.38
CA ILE A 12 -11.86 28.00 -37.04
C ILE A 12 -12.92 27.15 -36.32
N THR A 13 -13.98 26.73 -37.01
CA THR A 13 -15.01 25.86 -36.44
C THR A 13 -14.45 24.48 -36.05
N CYS A 14 -13.60 23.89 -36.88
CA CYS A 14 -12.91 22.62 -36.56
C CYS A 14 -11.98 22.77 -35.35
N VAL A 15 -11.21 23.85 -35.22
CA VAL A 15 -10.33 24.10 -34.07
C VAL A 15 -11.13 24.25 -32.76
N LEU A 16 -12.30 24.88 -32.81
CA LEU A 16 -13.17 25.04 -31.64
C LEU A 16 -13.87 23.77 -31.19
N ILE A 17 -14.02 22.78 -32.08
CA ILE A 17 -14.60 21.48 -31.74
C ILE A 17 -13.56 20.58 -31.02
N PHE A 18 -12.27 20.80 -31.23
CA PHE A 18 -11.18 20.05 -30.56
C PHE A 18 -10.81 20.60 -29.17
N THR A 19 -11.33 21.72 -28.72
CA THR A 19 -11.28 22.15 -27.33
C THR A 19 -12.36 21.45 -26.50
N GLY A 20 -12.49 20.13 -26.66
CA GLY A 20 -13.23 19.32 -25.71
C GLY A 20 -12.64 19.58 -24.32
N CYS A 21 -13.42 20.10 -23.41
CA CYS A 21 -13.08 20.16 -21.99
C CYS A 21 -12.70 18.75 -21.56
N PHE A 22 -11.39 18.45 -21.48
CA PHE A 22 -10.90 17.33 -20.68
C PHE A 22 -11.29 17.67 -19.24
N LYS A 23 -12.44 17.17 -18.82
CA LYS A 23 -12.81 17.26 -17.42
C LYS A 23 -11.77 16.45 -16.66
N ARG A 24 -10.92 17.14 -15.92
CA ARG A 24 -9.95 16.51 -15.03
C ARG A 24 -10.69 15.66 -14.02
N ASP A 25 -10.21 14.46 -13.75
CA ASP A 25 -10.74 13.62 -12.69
C ASP A 25 -10.51 14.30 -11.34
N ASN A 26 -11.49 14.26 -10.44
CA ASN A 26 -11.37 14.85 -9.11
C ASN A 26 -10.26 14.19 -8.29
N MET A 27 -9.90 12.97 -8.63
CA MET A 27 -8.84 12.20 -7.99
C MET A 27 -7.45 12.46 -8.59
N GLU A 28 -7.35 13.15 -9.72
CA GLU A 28 -6.07 13.46 -10.36
C GLU A 28 -5.32 14.59 -9.64
N GLY A 29 -4.09 14.31 -9.21
CA GLY A 29 -3.22 15.27 -8.52
C GLY A 29 -3.60 15.50 -7.06
N ILE A 30 -4.33 14.58 -6.44
CA ILE A 30 -4.67 14.62 -5.02
C ILE A 30 -3.45 14.36 -4.14
N ASN A 31 -3.57 14.81 -2.88
CA ASN A 31 -2.58 14.55 -1.83
C ASN A 31 -3.05 13.37 -0.97
N ILE A 32 -2.26 12.33 -0.94
CA ILE A 32 -2.52 11.10 -0.18
C ILE A 32 -1.54 11.00 0.97
N ILE A 33 -2.03 10.65 2.15
CA ILE A 33 -1.18 10.27 3.28
C ILE A 33 -1.45 8.81 3.66
N THR A 34 -0.39 8.13 4.10
CA THR A 34 -0.43 6.73 4.52
C THR A 34 0.12 6.57 5.92
N THR A 35 -0.18 5.48 6.63
CA THR A 35 0.37 5.26 7.97
C THR A 35 1.75 4.64 7.97
N VAL A 36 1.97 3.57 7.22
CA VAL A 36 3.24 2.82 7.23
C VAL A 36 3.84 2.74 5.83
N TYR A 37 5.17 2.66 5.78
CA TYR A 37 5.90 2.61 4.52
C TYR A 37 5.37 1.58 3.50
N PRO A 38 4.98 0.34 3.87
CA PRO A 38 4.43 -0.59 2.88
C PRO A 38 3.18 -0.07 2.17
N LEU A 39 2.32 0.69 2.85
CA LEU A 39 1.14 1.30 2.24
C LEU A 39 1.53 2.46 1.32
N GLU A 40 2.52 3.28 1.73
CA GLU A 40 3.10 4.33 0.89
C GLU A 40 3.70 3.73 -0.40
N TYR A 41 4.51 2.68 -0.26
CA TYR A 41 5.13 1.99 -1.38
C TYR A 41 4.10 1.46 -2.39
N ILE A 42 3.09 0.71 -1.92
CA ILE A 42 2.04 0.17 -2.79
C ILE A 42 1.26 1.30 -3.46
N SER A 43 0.85 2.32 -2.68
CA SER A 43 0.09 3.44 -3.22
C SER A 43 0.87 4.19 -4.29
N THR A 44 2.18 4.39 -4.07
CA THR A 44 3.08 5.01 -5.04
C THR A 44 3.24 4.15 -6.29
N ARG A 45 3.38 2.83 -6.15
CA ARG A 45 3.46 1.91 -7.30
C ARG A 45 2.18 1.91 -8.15
N LEU A 46 1.02 2.03 -7.51
CA LEU A 46 -0.27 1.97 -8.20
C LEU A 46 -0.73 3.33 -8.74
N TYR A 47 -0.41 4.43 -8.05
CA TYR A 47 -1.04 5.72 -8.32
C TYR A 47 -0.10 6.93 -8.20
N GLY A 48 1.21 6.74 -8.03
CA GLY A 48 2.18 7.80 -7.81
C GLY A 48 2.28 8.81 -8.96
N ASP A 49 2.06 8.40 -10.20
CA ASP A 49 2.09 9.28 -11.36
C ASP A 49 0.91 10.26 -11.40
N ASN A 50 -0.18 9.97 -10.68
CA ASN A 50 -1.42 10.75 -10.66
C ASN A 50 -1.70 11.41 -9.31
N SER A 51 -0.78 11.33 -8.33
CA SER A 51 -1.00 11.84 -6.96
C SER A 51 0.32 12.19 -6.26
N VAL A 52 0.22 12.90 -5.13
CA VAL A 52 1.34 13.13 -4.22
C VAL A 52 1.13 12.28 -2.98
N ILE A 53 2.03 11.34 -2.73
CA ILE A 53 1.88 10.35 -1.65
C ILE A 53 2.99 10.53 -0.62
N ASN A 54 2.64 10.54 0.65
CA ASN A 54 3.58 10.67 1.77
C ASN A 54 3.13 9.82 2.96
N SER A 55 4.08 9.37 3.79
CA SER A 55 3.77 8.79 5.09
C SER A 55 3.47 9.88 6.14
N ILE A 56 2.58 9.58 7.10
CA ILE A 56 2.39 10.42 8.29
C ILE A 56 3.54 10.27 9.28
N TYR A 57 4.32 9.21 9.16
CA TYR A 57 5.47 8.94 10.01
C TYR A 57 6.76 9.35 9.31
N PRO A 58 7.62 10.16 9.95
CA PRO A 58 8.96 10.45 9.42
C PRO A 58 9.82 9.18 9.29
N ASP A 59 10.77 9.19 8.37
CA ASP A 59 11.70 8.08 8.18
C ASP A 59 12.53 7.80 9.44
N GLY A 60 12.74 6.51 9.72
CA GLY A 60 13.64 6.04 10.77
C GLY A 60 13.13 6.18 12.20
N ILE A 61 11.88 6.56 12.41
CA ILE A 61 11.31 6.66 13.77
C ILE A 61 10.78 5.31 14.27
N ASN A 62 10.68 5.19 15.59
CA ASN A 62 9.89 4.14 16.21
C ASN A 62 8.41 4.54 16.25
N ILE A 63 7.60 3.91 15.39
CA ILE A 63 6.17 4.20 15.24
C ILE A 63 5.41 4.01 16.56
N GLN A 64 5.83 3.04 17.40
CA GLN A 64 5.16 2.76 18.67
C GLN A 64 5.36 3.88 19.71
N GLU A 65 6.44 4.64 19.59
CA GLU A 65 6.78 5.74 20.49
C GLU A 65 6.38 7.11 19.93
N TYR A 66 6.16 7.18 18.61
CA TYR A 66 5.84 8.45 17.95
C TYR A 66 4.44 8.95 18.32
N LYS A 67 4.39 10.22 18.72
CA LYS A 67 3.12 10.89 19.06
C LYS A 67 2.85 12.01 18.08
N ILE A 68 1.85 11.79 17.24
CA ILE A 68 1.37 12.80 16.29
C ILE A 68 0.87 14.03 17.09
N SER A 69 1.46 15.17 16.83
CA SER A 69 1.10 16.44 17.47
C SER A 69 -0.24 17.00 16.94
N SER A 70 -0.85 17.92 17.68
CA SER A 70 -2.07 18.60 17.23
C SER A 70 -1.88 19.41 15.95
N LYS A 71 -0.64 19.91 15.70
CA LYS A 71 -0.30 20.62 14.46
C LYS A 71 -0.28 19.64 13.30
N GLU A 72 0.38 18.49 13.44
CA GLU A 72 0.43 17.46 12.40
C GLU A 72 -0.96 16.93 12.06
N TYR A 73 -1.81 16.63 13.05
CA TYR A 73 -3.22 16.30 12.80
C TYR A 73 -3.97 17.35 11.99
N LYS A 74 -3.69 18.65 12.23
CA LYS A 74 -4.29 19.74 11.45
C LYS A 74 -3.76 19.77 10.02
N ASP A 75 -2.48 19.46 9.81
CA ASP A 75 -1.88 19.44 8.48
C ASP A 75 -2.30 18.17 7.71
N PHE A 76 -2.33 17.03 8.34
CA PHE A 76 -2.82 15.78 7.77
C PHE A 76 -4.31 15.85 7.39
N SER A 77 -5.14 16.53 8.19
CA SER A 77 -6.57 16.66 7.88
C SER A 77 -6.87 17.52 6.65
N LYS A 78 -5.87 18.21 6.07
CA LYS A 78 -6.01 18.98 4.82
C LYS A 78 -5.75 18.14 3.57
N GLN A 79 -5.31 16.89 3.75
CA GLN A 79 -5.05 15.97 2.64
C GLN A 79 -6.38 15.43 2.09
N ASP A 80 -6.34 14.91 0.87
CA ASP A 80 -7.55 14.46 0.18
C ASP A 80 -7.93 13.03 0.54
N LEU A 81 -6.93 12.15 0.73
CA LEU A 81 -7.13 10.74 1.04
C LEU A 81 -6.15 10.26 2.13
N PHE A 82 -6.66 9.51 3.10
CA PHE A 82 -5.87 8.81 4.11
C PHE A 82 -6.01 7.29 3.94
N ILE A 83 -4.89 6.62 3.66
CA ILE A 83 -4.79 5.16 3.53
C ILE A 83 -4.12 4.61 4.79
N TYR A 84 -4.78 3.72 5.50
CA TYR A 84 -4.32 3.26 6.80
C TYR A 84 -4.49 1.75 7.00
N ASN A 85 -3.86 1.22 8.05
CA ASN A 85 -4.01 -0.16 8.46
C ASN A 85 -5.11 -0.28 9.52
N GLY A 86 -6.30 -0.75 9.12
CA GLY A 86 -7.46 -0.88 10.00
C GLY A 86 -7.35 -1.97 11.07
N LEU A 87 -6.31 -2.80 11.04
CA LEU A 87 -6.03 -3.84 12.03
C LEU A 87 -5.18 -3.34 13.22
N THR A 88 -4.84 -2.04 13.23
CA THR A 88 -4.05 -1.38 14.27
C THR A 88 -4.80 -0.21 14.91
N THR A 89 -4.12 0.51 15.82
CA THR A 89 -4.60 1.78 16.37
C THR A 89 -4.67 2.93 15.36
N ASP A 90 -4.23 2.71 14.11
CA ASP A 90 -4.32 3.70 13.02
C ASP A 90 -5.78 4.10 12.73
N ARG A 91 -6.73 3.24 13.09
CA ARG A 91 -8.16 3.55 13.07
C ARG A 91 -8.51 4.77 13.92
N ASP A 92 -7.82 4.96 15.05
CA ASP A 92 -8.03 6.14 15.90
C ASP A 92 -7.50 7.41 15.24
N ILE A 93 -6.45 7.28 14.42
CA ILE A 93 -5.93 8.40 13.60
C ILE A 93 -6.99 8.78 12.56
N ALA A 94 -7.54 7.81 11.83
CA ALA A 94 -8.61 8.03 10.86
C ALA A 94 -9.81 8.78 11.48
N LEU A 95 -10.26 8.35 12.65
CA LEU A 95 -11.36 9.02 13.36
C LEU A 95 -11.02 10.47 13.75
N LYS A 96 -9.77 10.73 14.19
CA LYS A 96 -9.33 12.10 14.53
C LYS A 96 -9.24 13.00 13.29
N LEU A 97 -8.80 12.47 12.15
CA LEU A 97 -8.77 13.21 10.89
C LEU A 97 -10.19 13.55 10.43
N LEU A 98 -11.10 12.59 10.41
CA LEU A 98 -12.51 12.79 10.06
C LEU A 98 -13.23 13.80 10.99
N ASN A 99 -12.84 13.85 12.27
CA ASN A 99 -13.39 14.85 13.19
C ASN A 99 -12.91 16.26 12.88
N LYS A 100 -11.76 16.43 12.25
CA LYS A 100 -11.21 17.73 11.84
C LYS A 100 -11.65 18.14 10.44
N ASN A 101 -11.76 17.20 9.53
CA ASN A 101 -12.22 17.41 8.15
C ASN A 101 -13.15 16.26 7.75
N LYS A 102 -14.42 16.57 7.48
CA LYS A 102 -15.42 15.57 7.07
C LYS A 102 -15.30 15.16 5.60
N ASP A 103 -14.56 15.95 4.82
CA ASP A 103 -14.42 15.74 3.37
C ASP A 103 -13.19 14.86 3.03
N ILE A 104 -12.29 14.58 4.00
CA ILE A 104 -11.17 13.66 3.78
C ILE A 104 -11.69 12.25 3.51
N LEU A 105 -11.20 11.66 2.43
CA LEU A 105 -11.48 10.25 2.12
C LEU A 105 -10.65 9.34 3.02
N ILE A 106 -11.23 8.23 3.46
CA ILE A 106 -10.60 7.26 4.34
C ILE A 106 -10.63 5.87 3.70
N MET A 107 -9.47 5.23 3.61
CA MET A 107 -9.31 3.91 3.01
C MET A 107 -8.60 2.95 3.96
N ASP A 108 -9.28 1.88 4.38
CA ASP A 108 -8.66 0.77 5.10
C ASP A 108 -8.03 -0.21 4.10
N ALA A 109 -6.70 -0.20 4.01
CA ALA A 109 -5.95 -1.05 3.09
C ALA A 109 -5.98 -2.54 3.47
N ASN A 110 -6.26 -2.84 4.73
CA ASN A 110 -6.28 -4.20 5.27
C ASN A 110 -7.70 -4.74 5.50
N PHE A 111 -8.70 -4.11 4.87
CA PHE A 111 -10.10 -4.53 5.00
C PHE A 111 -10.28 -6.01 4.65
N GLY A 112 -10.93 -6.76 5.55
CA GLY A 112 -11.19 -8.19 5.38
C GLY A 112 -9.96 -9.09 5.55
N MET A 113 -8.83 -8.56 6.01
CA MET A 113 -7.61 -9.33 6.27
C MET A 113 -7.46 -9.66 7.76
N GLU A 114 -6.66 -10.70 8.03
CA GLU A 114 -6.23 -11.13 9.35
C GLU A 114 -4.73 -11.45 9.31
N PHE A 115 -4.08 -11.45 10.47
CA PHE A 115 -2.71 -11.93 10.64
C PHE A 115 -2.64 -12.91 11.80
N GLN A 116 -1.71 -13.86 11.73
CA GLN A 116 -1.59 -14.92 12.71
C GLN A 116 -0.46 -14.71 13.71
N TYR A 117 0.65 -14.18 13.25
CA TYR A 117 1.86 -14.12 14.05
C TYR A 117 2.17 -12.71 14.56
N GLY A 118 2.27 -11.74 13.68
CA GLY A 118 2.55 -10.35 14.01
C GLY A 118 2.08 -9.44 12.89
N ILE A 119 1.89 -8.15 13.21
CA ILE A 119 1.33 -7.19 12.25
C ILE A 119 2.18 -7.05 10.97
N GLU A 120 3.49 -7.23 11.08
CA GLU A 120 4.42 -7.14 9.96
C GLU A 120 4.24 -8.28 8.96
N GLU A 121 3.56 -9.38 9.35
CA GLU A 121 3.18 -10.46 8.44
C GLU A 121 2.34 -9.93 7.26
N LEU A 122 1.57 -8.86 7.47
CA LEU A 122 0.72 -8.26 6.44
C LEU A 122 1.52 -7.80 5.22
N TRP A 123 2.75 -7.36 5.40
CA TRP A 123 3.59 -6.86 4.29
C TRP A 123 4.88 -7.66 4.06
N LEU A 124 5.28 -8.52 5.01
CA LEU A 124 6.40 -9.45 4.81
C LEU A 124 5.99 -10.69 4.01
N ASN A 125 4.73 -11.10 4.12
CA ASN A 125 4.18 -12.22 3.36
C ASN A 125 3.71 -11.73 1.96
N PRO A 126 4.32 -12.20 0.85
CA PRO A 126 3.97 -11.73 -0.49
C PRO A 126 2.49 -11.86 -0.83
N SER A 127 1.84 -12.94 -0.39
CA SER A 127 0.41 -13.16 -0.63
C SER A 127 -0.46 -12.11 0.09
N ASN A 128 -0.08 -11.73 1.33
CA ASN A 128 -0.79 -10.69 2.08
C ASN A 128 -0.56 -9.31 1.45
N LEU A 129 0.68 -9.01 1.04
CA LEU A 129 1.00 -7.76 0.37
C LEU A 129 0.25 -7.61 -0.95
N LEU A 130 0.05 -8.72 -1.69
CA LEU A 130 -0.79 -8.73 -2.89
C LEU A 130 -2.26 -8.43 -2.56
N MET A 131 -2.80 -8.96 -1.45
CA MET A 131 -4.17 -8.64 -1.01
C MET A 131 -4.31 -7.16 -0.64
N ILE A 132 -3.34 -6.56 0.07
CA ILE A 132 -3.30 -5.12 0.36
C ILE A 132 -3.31 -4.32 -0.96
N SER A 133 -2.48 -4.71 -1.91
CA SER A 133 -2.40 -4.06 -3.22
C SER A 133 -3.73 -4.11 -3.97
N GLN A 134 -4.43 -5.24 -3.90
CA GLN A 134 -5.76 -5.41 -4.49
C GLN A 134 -6.82 -4.55 -3.80
N ASN A 135 -6.80 -4.46 -2.47
CA ASN A 135 -7.72 -3.61 -1.71
C ASN A 135 -7.54 -2.14 -2.09
N ILE A 136 -6.29 -1.64 -2.13
CA ILE A 136 -5.99 -0.26 -2.54
C ILE A 136 -6.43 -0.03 -3.99
N LYS A 137 -6.08 -0.93 -4.93
CA LYS A 137 -6.50 -0.84 -6.33
C LYS A 137 -8.02 -0.75 -6.47
N ASN A 138 -8.76 -1.65 -5.79
CA ASN A 138 -10.22 -1.68 -5.88
C ASN A 138 -10.83 -0.38 -5.33
N SER A 139 -10.38 0.08 -4.17
CA SER A 139 -10.88 1.31 -3.55
C SER A 139 -10.57 2.55 -4.40
N LEU A 140 -9.36 2.65 -4.97
CA LEU A 140 -9.03 3.72 -5.92
C LEU A 140 -9.94 3.66 -7.15
N SER A 141 -10.20 2.47 -7.69
CA SER A 141 -11.07 2.27 -8.86
C SER A 141 -12.54 2.67 -8.61
N GLU A 142 -13.00 2.63 -7.36
CA GLU A 142 -14.33 3.12 -6.98
C GLU A 142 -14.39 4.64 -6.90
N LEU A 143 -13.29 5.31 -6.51
CA LEU A 143 -13.22 6.76 -6.33
C LEU A 143 -12.92 7.52 -7.64
N ILE A 144 -12.24 6.88 -8.58
CA ILE A 144 -11.78 7.48 -9.84
C ILE A 144 -12.84 7.28 -10.92
N ASP A 145 -13.17 8.33 -11.68
CA ASP A 145 -14.08 8.26 -12.84
C ASP A 145 -13.32 7.99 -14.14
N SER A 146 -12.11 8.51 -14.28
CA SER A 146 -11.29 8.41 -15.49
C SER A 146 -10.93 6.97 -15.83
N LYS A 147 -11.41 6.50 -16.98
CA LYS A 147 -11.04 5.16 -17.50
C LYS A 147 -9.53 5.05 -17.73
N TYR A 148 -8.89 6.12 -18.22
CA TYR A 148 -7.45 6.13 -18.48
C TYR A 148 -6.65 5.86 -17.20
N ILE A 149 -6.96 6.59 -16.11
CA ILE A 149 -6.28 6.40 -14.82
C ILE A 149 -6.55 4.99 -14.25
N LYS A 150 -7.79 4.49 -14.38
CA LYS A 150 -8.10 3.10 -13.97
C LYS A 150 -7.29 2.07 -14.73
N ASP A 151 -7.11 2.26 -16.03
CA ASP A 151 -6.32 1.36 -16.87
C ASP A 151 -4.84 1.40 -16.47
N GLU A 152 -4.27 2.56 -16.13
CA GLU A 152 -2.91 2.70 -15.59
C GLU A 152 -2.74 1.98 -14.25
N ILE A 153 -3.66 2.20 -13.30
CA ILE A 153 -3.66 1.51 -11.99
C ILE A 153 -3.74 -0.01 -12.18
N ASN A 154 -4.58 -0.49 -13.10
CA ASN A 154 -4.69 -1.91 -13.40
C ASN A 154 -3.38 -2.46 -13.99
N SER A 155 -2.72 -1.74 -14.88
CA SER A 155 -1.42 -2.15 -15.44
C SER A 155 -0.36 -2.25 -14.35
N SER A 156 -0.22 -1.23 -13.52
CA SER A 156 0.73 -1.21 -12.40
C SER A 156 0.43 -2.33 -11.37
N TYR A 157 -0.84 -2.62 -11.13
CA TYR A 157 -1.23 -3.73 -10.27
C TYR A 157 -0.85 -5.09 -10.85
N GLU A 158 -1.07 -5.34 -12.15
CA GLU A 158 -0.70 -6.61 -12.77
C GLU A 158 0.83 -6.81 -12.78
N GLU A 159 1.63 -5.75 -12.97
CA GLU A 159 3.09 -5.80 -12.83
C GLU A 159 3.49 -6.17 -11.39
N LEU A 160 2.96 -5.49 -10.39
CA LEU A 160 3.24 -5.77 -8.97
C LEU A 160 2.80 -7.18 -8.58
N LYS A 161 1.69 -7.67 -9.11
CA LYS A 161 1.19 -9.02 -8.88
C LYS A 161 2.13 -10.08 -9.43
N VAL A 162 2.72 -9.85 -10.61
CA VAL A 162 3.74 -10.76 -11.17
C VAL A 162 4.96 -10.79 -10.26
N GLU A 163 5.52 -9.63 -9.87
CA GLU A 163 6.68 -9.52 -8.98
C GLU A 163 6.45 -10.26 -7.65
N LEU A 164 5.29 -10.06 -7.01
CA LEU A 164 4.98 -10.68 -5.73
C LEU A 164 4.72 -12.19 -5.86
N SER A 165 4.14 -12.64 -6.98
CA SER A 165 3.92 -14.06 -7.27
C SER A 165 5.22 -14.79 -7.53
N GLU A 166 6.15 -14.15 -8.24
CA GLU A 166 7.52 -14.67 -8.44
C GLU A 166 8.27 -14.78 -7.12
N LEU A 167 8.20 -13.74 -6.27
CA LEU A 167 8.80 -13.79 -4.93
C LEU A 167 8.22 -14.93 -4.07
N ASP A 168 6.90 -15.13 -4.09
CA ASP A 168 6.24 -16.23 -3.36
C ASP A 168 6.72 -17.59 -3.86
N ALA A 169 6.85 -17.76 -5.18
CA ALA A 169 7.38 -18.98 -5.81
C ALA A 169 8.86 -19.21 -5.48
N ASP A 170 9.68 -18.15 -5.50
CA ASP A 170 11.11 -18.22 -5.18
C ASP A 170 11.35 -18.63 -3.73
N ILE A 171 10.58 -18.10 -2.79
CA ILE A 171 10.65 -18.52 -1.37
C ILE A 171 10.31 -19.99 -1.23
N LYS A 172 9.30 -20.48 -1.94
CA LYS A 172 8.93 -21.89 -1.95
C LYS A 172 10.03 -22.77 -2.53
N LEU A 173 10.55 -22.39 -3.69
CA LEU A 173 11.64 -23.10 -4.35
C LEU A 173 12.91 -23.13 -3.49
N LEU A 174 13.22 -22.02 -2.81
CA LEU A 174 14.33 -21.95 -1.86
C LEU A 174 14.15 -22.98 -0.73
N SER A 175 12.95 -23.06 -0.16
CA SER A 175 12.63 -24.03 0.89
C SER A 175 12.73 -25.47 0.39
N GLU A 176 12.25 -25.78 -0.81
CA GLU A 176 12.28 -27.12 -1.38
C GLU A 176 13.73 -27.61 -1.59
N ASN A 177 14.63 -26.72 -2.02
CA ASN A 177 16.04 -27.02 -2.31
C ASN A 177 16.97 -26.86 -1.10
N ALA A 178 16.52 -26.31 0.02
CA ALA A 178 17.35 -26.10 1.20
C ALA A 178 17.75 -27.45 1.85
N LYS A 179 19.04 -27.64 2.09
CA LYS A 179 19.58 -28.82 2.82
C LYS A 179 19.16 -28.77 4.30
N ASN A 180 19.13 -27.58 4.88
CA ASN A 180 18.63 -27.33 6.23
C ASN A 180 17.44 -26.36 6.12
N LYS A 181 16.31 -26.74 6.65
CA LYS A 181 15.07 -25.97 6.62
C LYS A 181 14.79 -25.21 7.91
N THR A 182 15.65 -25.38 8.91
CA THR A 182 15.50 -24.67 10.19
C THR A 182 16.01 -23.25 10.08
N ILE A 183 15.14 -22.29 10.43
CA ILE A 183 15.43 -20.85 10.48
C ILE A 183 15.18 -20.35 11.90
N VAL A 184 16.12 -19.62 12.45
CA VAL A 184 15.99 -18.97 13.76
C VAL A 184 15.70 -17.49 13.53
N VAL A 185 14.60 -17.00 14.10
CA VAL A 185 14.13 -15.64 13.90
C VAL A 185 13.90 -14.92 15.23
N ALA A 186 14.14 -13.61 15.24
CA ALA A 186 13.88 -12.72 16.36
C ALA A 186 12.54 -11.96 16.22
N SER A 187 11.85 -12.09 15.08
CA SER A 187 10.50 -11.53 14.88
C SER A 187 9.50 -12.65 14.70
N LYS A 188 8.42 -12.60 15.48
CA LYS A 188 7.30 -13.53 15.36
C LYS A 188 6.64 -13.44 13.98
N SER A 189 6.64 -12.26 13.36
CA SER A 189 6.06 -12.03 12.05
C SER A 189 6.69 -12.84 10.91
N LEU A 190 7.91 -13.37 11.12
CA LEU A 190 8.57 -14.26 10.16
C LEU A 190 8.11 -15.72 10.25
N GLN A 191 7.28 -16.08 11.25
CA GLN A 191 6.77 -17.45 11.37
C GLN A 191 5.85 -17.84 10.19
N TYR A 192 5.36 -16.89 9.39
CA TYR A 192 4.63 -17.20 8.15
C TYR A 192 5.46 -18.05 7.17
N LEU A 193 6.80 -18.04 7.26
CA LEU A 193 7.67 -18.87 6.44
C LEU A 193 7.44 -20.38 6.63
N ASN A 194 6.79 -20.80 7.74
CA ASN A 194 6.35 -22.18 7.94
C ASN A 194 5.44 -22.66 6.79
N LYS A 195 4.66 -21.78 6.17
CA LYS A 195 3.78 -22.14 5.04
C LYS A 195 4.53 -22.68 3.83
N TYR A 196 5.79 -22.30 3.69
CA TYR A 196 6.66 -22.78 2.59
C TYR A 196 7.44 -24.08 2.95
N GLY A 197 7.33 -24.56 4.19
CA GLY A 197 7.98 -25.77 4.65
C GLY A 197 9.30 -25.54 5.38
N PHE A 198 9.59 -24.31 5.80
CA PHE A 198 10.65 -24.04 6.77
C PHE A 198 10.21 -24.44 8.20
N ASP A 199 11.15 -24.88 9.04
CA ASP A 199 10.97 -25.03 10.48
C ASP A 199 11.45 -23.74 11.16
N VAL A 200 10.53 -22.82 11.45
CA VAL A 200 10.87 -21.49 11.97
C VAL A 200 10.84 -21.52 13.50
N ILE A 201 12.00 -21.29 14.10
CA ILE A 201 12.18 -21.17 15.55
C ILE A 201 12.22 -19.69 15.91
N PHE A 202 11.18 -19.21 16.58
CA PHE A 202 11.14 -17.84 17.11
C PHE A 202 11.83 -17.79 18.47
N ILE A 203 12.70 -16.80 18.69
CA ILE A 203 13.38 -16.53 19.95
C ILE A 203 12.96 -15.13 20.40
N ASP A 204 12.33 -15.05 21.57
CA ASP A 204 12.00 -13.80 22.25
C ASP A 204 12.60 -13.76 23.67
N ASP A 205 12.39 -12.69 24.41
CA ASP A 205 12.91 -12.50 25.77
C ASP A 205 12.07 -13.20 26.86
N THR A 206 11.21 -14.17 26.51
CA THR A 206 10.35 -14.89 27.45
C THR A 206 10.98 -16.22 27.88
N THR A 207 10.34 -16.93 28.85
CA THR A 207 10.74 -18.24 29.31
C THR A 207 10.76 -19.32 28.21
N GLU A 208 10.02 -19.15 27.14
CA GLU A 208 10.11 -20.00 25.93
C GLU A 208 11.47 -19.88 25.23
N THR A 209 12.16 -18.76 25.39
CA THR A 209 13.47 -18.49 24.81
C THR A 209 14.53 -19.50 25.28
N GLU A 210 14.56 -19.88 26.54
CA GLU A 210 15.54 -20.85 27.05
C GLU A 210 15.36 -22.22 26.39
N ASN A 211 14.12 -22.65 26.20
CA ASN A 211 13.81 -23.92 25.51
C ASN A 211 14.17 -23.82 24.01
N ASN A 212 13.92 -22.71 23.39
CA ASN A 212 14.25 -22.47 21.98
C ASN A 212 15.77 -22.36 21.76
N ILE A 213 16.48 -21.66 22.64
CA ILE A 213 17.96 -21.63 22.62
C ILE A 213 18.55 -23.03 22.79
N ALA A 214 18.01 -23.85 23.72
CA ALA A 214 18.44 -25.22 23.90
C ALA A 214 18.16 -26.10 22.66
N LYS A 215 17.05 -25.88 21.98
CA LYS A 215 16.71 -26.54 20.70
C LYS A 215 17.69 -26.13 19.60
N VAL A 216 17.96 -24.83 19.44
CA VAL A 216 18.93 -24.32 18.45
C VAL A 216 20.33 -24.84 18.69
N LYS A 217 20.82 -24.88 19.96
CA LYS A 217 22.14 -25.40 20.31
C LYS A 217 22.32 -26.88 19.96
N LYS A 218 21.23 -27.65 19.81
CA LYS A 218 21.30 -29.07 19.40
C LYS A 218 21.30 -29.24 17.88
N LEU A 219 20.98 -28.18 17.12
CA LEU A 219 20.91 -28.20 15.66
C LEU A 219 22.19 -27.67 15.00
N ILE A 220 23.05 -26.99 15.77
CA ILE A 220 24.39 -26.51 15.40
C ILE A 220 25.43 -27.55 15.87
#